data_3e2543f7bdf91ca4da64062eec7b049f
#
_entry.id   3e2543f7bdf91ca4da64062eec7b049f
#
_cell.length_a   1.000
_cell.length_b   1.000
_cell.length_c   1.000
_cell.angle_alpha   90.00
_cell.angle_beta   90.00
_cell.angle_gamma   90.00
#
_symmetry.space_group_name_H-M   'P 1'
#
loop_
_entity.id
_entity.type
_entity.pdbx_description
1 polymer ?
#
loop_
_entity_poly.entity_id
_entity_poly.type
_entity_poly.pdbx_seq_one_letter_code
_entity_poly.pdbx_strand_id
1 'polypeptide(L)'
;MKLIYLAGVTDPFGRNHLFFIAACILLIIGLSILIAKTNIKFSTIINIMLITWIFTEAIKLISNISYLLSDGTVVKLLEYEAKEGISILSAYYPRESLPFHLCSIQPLFILIIKFTKNEKLKDALLKFIFPTATLGAIIAILVGSEGADFAYPLTYEYFLFHTLLTVFAISIVIKKQITITLKSHLQTLLMILLMFVGSIWLNSILSDTGTLDLSLYTNFFYSMRPPIDDVHLPILNLDNGWFVYFFTIIGIGVTTITLLQLPFIIKNHKNNK
;
A
#
# COMPACT_ATOMS: atom_id res chain seq x y z
N MET A 1 -12.48 2.07 27.55
CA MET A 1 -11.67 3.27 27.25
C MET A 1 -11.84 3.53 25.76
N LYS A 2 -12.65 4.55 25.37
CA LYS A 2 -12.78 4.88 23.94
C LYS A 2 -11.46 5.51 23.51
N LEU A 3 -10.64 4.78 22.73
CA LEU A 3 -9.62 5.42 21.92
C LEU A 3 -10.37 6.41 21.02
N ILE A 4 -10.22 7.69 21.29
CA ILE A 4 -10.59 8.71 20.32
C ILE A 4 -9.53 8.58 19.22
N TYR A 5 -9.86 7.82 18.18
CA TYR A 5 -9.20 7.94 16.89
C TYR A 5 -9.47 9.37 16.43
N LEU A 6 -8.57 10.28 16.75
CA LEU A 6 -8.43 11.58 16.09
C LEU A 6 -7.66 11.41 14.77
N ALA A 7 -7.70 10.22 14.17
CA ALA A 7 -7.50 10.07 12.74
C ALA A 7 -8.69 10.77 12.10
N GLY A 8 -8.42 11.78 11.29
CA GLY A 8 -9.44 12.57 10.62
C GLY A 8 -10.55 11.68 10.11
N VAL A 9 -11.78 12.13 10.33
CA VAL A 9 -13.01 11.37 10.08
C VAL A 9 -12.86 10.58 8.79
N THR A 10 -12.73 9.26 8.92
CA THR A 10 -12.78 8.36 7.77
C THR A 10 -14.22 8.36 7.29
N ASP A 11 -14.52 9.26 6.37
CA ASP A 11 -15.76 9.22 5.60
C ASP A 11 -15.40 8.73 4.19
N PRO A 12 -15.34 7.41 3.98
CA PRO A 12 -15.06 6.84 2.67
C PRO A 12 -16.11 7.37 1.69
N PHE A 13 -15.64 7.94 0.57
CA PHE A 13 -16.46 8.64 -0.43
C PHE A 13 -17.12 9.94 0.04
N GLY A 14 -16.79 10.46 1.22
CA GLY A 14 -17.10 11.80 1.63
C GLY A 14 -16.46 12.86 0.72
N ARG A 15 -16.90 14.11 0.83
CA ARG A 15 -16.49 15.21 -0.06
C ARG A 15 -14.97 15.35 -0.20
N ASN A 16 -14.26 15.30 0.90
CA ASN A 16 -12.79 15.44 0.88
C ASN A 16 -12.13 14.25 0.19
N HIS A 17 -12.59 13.02 0.49
CA HIS A 17 -12.07 11.82 -0.13
C HIS A 17 -12.31 11.81 -1.66
N LEU A 18 -13.50 12.18 -2.11
CA LEU A 18 -13.80 12.31 -3.55
C LEU A 18 -12.90 13.33 -4.23
N PHE A 19 -12.56 14.44 -3.55
CA PHE A 19 -11.59 15.42 -4.06
C PHE A 19 -10.21 14.79 -4.26
N PHE A 20 -9.69 14.06 -3.25
CA PHE A 20 -8.40 13.38 -3.37
C PHE A 20 -8.40 12.30 -4.45
N ILE A 21 -9.48 11.51 -4.57
CA ILE A 21 -9.63 10.52 -5.66
C ILE A 21 -9.55 11.21 -7.02
N ALA A 22 -10.30 12.29 -7.23
CA ALA A 22 -10.29 13.03 -8.48
C ALA A 22 -8.90 13.59 -8.80
N ALA A 23 -8.23 14.20 -7.81
CA ALA A 23 -6.88 14.72 -7.95
C ALA A 23 -5.88 13.61 -8.32
N CYS A 24 -5.94 12.44 -7.65
CA CYS A 24 -5.10 11.30 -7.95
C CYS A 24 -5.32 10.78 -9.38
N ILE A 25 -6.57 10.64 -9.82
CA ILE A 25 -6.90 10.19 -11.19
C ILE A 25 -6.31 11.16 -12.23
N LEU A 26 -6.49 12.46 -12.04
CA LEU A 26 -5.94 13.49 -12.94
C LEU A 26 -4.42 13.45 -13.00
N LEU A 27 -3.75 13.27 -11.85
CA LEU A 27 -2.30 13.15 -11.77
C LEU A 27 -1.81 11.86 -12.44
N ILE A 28 -2.46 10.72 -12.19
CA ILE A 28 -2.11 9.43 -12.83
C ILE A 28 -2.20 9.55 -14.34
N ILE A 29 -3.29 10.09 -14.87
CA ILE A 29 -3.48 10.27 -16.31
C ILE A 29 -2.45 11.26 -16.85
N GLY A 30 -2.32 12.45 -16.26
CA GLY A 30 -1.43 13.51 -16.73
C GLY A 30 0.03 13.07 -16.75
N LEU A 31 0.53 12.48 -15.67
CA LEU A 31 1.90 11.98 -15.57
C LEU A 31 2.15 10.79 -16.51
N SER A 32 1.19 9.89 -16.68
CA SER A 32 1.31 8.77 -17.61
C SER A 32 1.40 9.25 -19.05
N ILE A 33 0.60 10.26 -19.45
CA ILE A 33 0.68 10.89 -20.76
C ILE A 33 2.03 11.60 -20.95
N LEU A 34 2.49 12.33 -19.94
CA LEU A 34 3.78 13.00 -19.95
C LEU A 34 4.92 11.99 -20.18
N ILE A 35 4.93 10.89 -19.42
CA ILE A 35 5.92 9.80 -19.56
C ILE A 35 5.85 9.17 -20.96
N ALA A 36 4.64 8.99 -21.52
CA ALA A 36 4.46 8.41 -22.84
C ALA A 36 5.01 9.33 -23.95
N LYS A 37 4.79 10.65 -23.83
CA LYS A 37 5.18 11.65 -24.84
C LYS A 37 6.62 12.13 -24.72
N THR A 38 7.29 11.89 -23.60
CA THR A 38 8.66 12.35 -23.34
C THR A 38 9.69 11.24 -23.48
N ASN A 39 10.94 11.62 -23.78
CA ASN A 39 12.07 10.70 -23.84
C ASN A 39 12.71 10.46 -22.48
N ILE A 40 11.94 10.63 -21.37
CA ILE A 40 12.43 10.37 -20.03
C ILE A 40 12.89 8.90 -19.90
N LYS A 41 14.11 8.71 -19.39
CA LYS A 41 14.68 7.38 -19.18
C LYS A 41 13.98 6.67 -18.02
N PHE A 42 13.80 5.36 -18.12
CA PHE A 42 13.18 4.58 -17.05
C PHE A 42 13.98 4.66 -15.73
N SER A 43 15.32 4.73 -15.81
CA SER A 43 16.18 4.96 -14.64
C SER A 43 15.89 6.28 -13.90
N THR A 44 15.49 7.32 -14.62
CA THR A 44 15.06 8.60 -14.01
C THR A 44 13.74 8.43 -13.27
N ILE A 45 12.79 7.66 -13.84
CA ILE A 45 11.51 7.36 -13.17
C ILE A 45 11.74 6.56 -11.89
N ILE A 46 12.66 5.57 -11.90
CA ILE A 46 13.10 4.84 -10.69
C ILE A 46 13.63 5.82 -9.64
N ASN A 47 14.51 6.76 -10.03
CA ASN A 47 15.08 7.72 -9.08
C ASN A 47 14.00 8.62 -8.46
N ILE A 48 13.08 9.14 -9.28
CA ILE A 48 11.97 9.98 -8.81
C ILE A 48 11.14 9.17 -7.80
N MET A 49 10.78 7.93 -8.11
CA MET A 49 9.99 7.10 -7.19
C MET A 49 10.71 6.85 -5.86
N LEU A 50 12.02 6.56 -5.88
CA LEU A 50 12.80 6.33 -4.67
C LEU A 50 12.96 7.62 -3.83
N ILE A 51 13.18 8.77 -4.46
CA ILE A 51 13.25 10.06 -3.76
C ILE A 51 11.89 10.37 -3.11
N THR A 52 10.81 10.18 -3.86
CA THR A 52 9.46 10.37 -3.32
C THR A 52 9.20 9.43 -2.15
N TRP A 53 9.56 8.16 -2.27
CA TRP A 53 9.40 7.21 -1.17
C TRP A 53 10.15 7.64 0.10
N ILE A 54 11.41 8.08 -0.01
CA ILE A 54 12.16 8.57 1.15
C ILE A 54 11.44 9.77 1.79
N PHE A 55 10.94 10.70 0.97
CA PHE A 55 10.22 11.86 1.45
C PHE A 55 8.89 11.50 2.13
N THR A 56 8.09 10.65 1.49
CA THR A 56 6.81 10.20 2.04
C THR A 56 6.99 9.35 3.29
N GLU A 57 8.02 8.48 3.33
CA GLU A 57 8.33 7.68 4.51
C GLU A 57 8.79 8.56 5.69
N ALA A 58 9.51 9.65 5.43
CA ALA A 58 9.87 10.62 6.48
C ALA A 58 8.63 11.32 7.07
N ILE A 59 7.67 11.73 6.23
CA ILE A 59 6.39 12.30 6.69
C ILE A 59 5.62 11.26 7.52
N LYS A 60 5.50 10.03 7.01
CA LYS A 60 4.82 8.93 7.69
C LYS A 60 5.47 8.61 9.05
N LEU A 61 6.80 8.57 9.10
CA LEU A 61 7.54 8.35 10.35
C LEU A 61 7.21 9.42 11.39
N ILE A 62 7.33 10.69 11.02
CA ILE A 62 7.05 11.81 11.93
C ILE A 62 5.58 11.82 12.37
N SER A 63 4.65 11.54 11.46
CA SER A 63 3.20 11.56 11.74
C SER A 63 2.75 10.41 12.63
N ASN A 64 3.46 9.28 12.65
CA ASN A 64 3.05 8.07 13.37
C ASN A 64 3.83 7.82 14.67
N ILE A 65 4.93 8.54 14.93
CA ILE A 65 5.59 8.48 16.27
C ILE A 65 4.58 8.87 17.33
N SER A 66 4.46 8.03 18.35
CA SER A 66 3.53 8.21 19.45
C SER A 66 4.26 8.23 20.79
N TYR A 67 3.73 9.00 21.73
CA TYR A 67 4.19 9.07 23.12
C TYR A 67 3.23 8.32 24.03
N LEU A 68 3.75 7.48 24.91
CA LEU A 68 3.04 6.98 26.07
C LEU A 68 3.29 7.95 27.23
N LEU A 69 2.23 8.50 27.79
CA LEU A 69 2.28 9.46 28.89
C LEU A 69 2.11 8.77 30.26
N SER A 70 2.50 9.47 31.32
CA SER A 70 2.47 8.95 32.70
C SER A 70 1.05 8.67 33.22
N ASP A 71 0.04 9.26 32.62
CA ASP A 71 -1.38 8.99 32.89
C ASP A 71 -1.93 7.80 32.11
N GLY A 72 -1.10 7.09 31.33
CA GLY A 72 -1.46 5.97 30.49
C GLY A 72 -2.09 6.35 29.14
N THR A 73 -2.16 7.66 28.81
CA THR A 73 -2.65 8.09 27.50
C THR A 73 -1.58 7.94 26.44
N VAL A 74 -2.02 7.69 25.19
CA VAL A 74 -1.16 7.66 24.00
C VAL A 74 -1.53 8.85 23.12
N VAL A 75 -0.53 9.61 22.70
CA VAL A 75 -0.71 10.80 21.85
C VAL A 75 0.33 10.79 20.73
N LYS A 76 -0.03 11.18 19.52
CA LYS A 76 0.92 11.32 18.43
C LYS A 76 1.86 12.48 18.66
N LEU A 77 3.11 12.38 18.20
CA LEU A 77 4.14 13.42 18.31
C LEU A 77 3.63 14.79 17.87
N LEU A 78 2.92 14.86 16.74
CA LEU A 78 2.41 16.10 16.16
C LEU A 78 1.21 16.70 16.93
N GLU A 79 0.58 15.93 17.81
CA GLU A 79 -0.59 16.30 18.59
C GLU A 79 -0.24 16.51 20.07
N TYR A 80 1.03 16.28 20.43
CA TYR A 80 1.46 16.39 21.81
C TYR A 80 1.50 17.85 22.29
N GLU A 81 0.74 18.12 23.32
CA GLU A 81 0.80 19.36 24.09
C GLU A 81 1.26 19.05 25.51
N ALA A 82 2.30 19.76 25.98
CA ALA A 82 2.80 19.58 27.33
C ALA A 82 1.73 20.01 28.36
N LYS A 83 1.45 19.10 29.29
CA LYS A 83 0.49 19.33 30.39
C LYS A 83 1.23 19.24 31.72
N GLU A 84 0.89 20.14 32.64
CA GLU A 84 1.48 20.15 33.98
C GLU A 84 1.18 18.84 34.71
N GLY A 85 2.21 18.25 35.32
CA GLY A 85 2.07 16.98 36.05
C GLY A 85 2.05 15.71 35.19
N ILE A 86 2.07 15.83 33.85
CA ILE A 86 2.12 14.69 32.94
C ILE A 86 3.46 14.65 32.24
N SER A 87 4.17 13.53 32.37
CA SER A 87 5.48 13.31 31.72
C SER A 87 5.39 12.26 30.61
N ILE A 88 6.30 12.33 29.63
CA ILE A 88 6.46 11.30 28.59
C ILE A 88 7.23 10.14 29.22
N LEU A 89 6.64 8.93 29.22
CA LEU A 89 7.28 7.70 29.69
C LEU A 89 8.11 7.05 28.58
N SER A 90 7.59 7.00 27.36
CA SER A 90 8.29 6.41 26.22
C SER A 90 7.80 6.99 24.91
N ALA A 91 8.65 6.90 23.89
CA ALA A 91 8.26 7.12 22.49
C ALA A 91 8.34 5.80 21.75
N TYR A 92 7.39 5.54 20.86
CA TYR A 92 7.40 4.35 20.04
C TYR A 92 6.80 4.60 18.65
N TYR A 93 7.10 3.69 17.73
CA TYR A 93 6.54 3.68 16.40
C TYR A 93 5.54 2.52 16.28
N PRO A 94 4.28 2.78 15.92
CA PRO A 94 3.26 1.73 15.85
C PRO A 94 3.66 0.61 14.87
N ARG A 95 3.50 -0.64 15.28
CA ARG A 95 3.88 -1.81 14.48
C ARG A 95 3.14 -1.86 13.14
N GLU A 96 1.88 -1.40 13.10
CA GLU A 96 1.07 -1.33 11.87
C GLU A 96 1.64 -0.38 10.83
N SER A 97 2.41 0.62 11.25
CA SER A 97 3.06 1.57 10.35
C SER A 97 4.30 1.02 9.65
N LEU A 98 4.78 -0.18 10.03
CA LEU A 98 5.91 -0.83 9.37
C LEU A 98 5.62 -1.11 7.88
N PRO A 99 6.64 -1.10 7.01
CA PRO A 99 6.46 -1.17 5.55
C PRO A 99 6.22 -2.60 5.04
N PHE A 100 5.31 -3.34 5.68
CA PHE A 100 4.99 -4.73 5.30
C PHE A 100 3.65 -4.88 4.57
N HIS A 101 2.96 -3.79 4.26
CA HIS A 101 1.82 -3.82 3.34
C HIS A 101 2.28 -3.98 1.89
N LEU A 102 1.40 -4.50 1.03
CA LEU A 102 1.70 -4.75 -0.38
C LEU A 102 2.25 -3.51 -1.09
N CYS A 103 1.70 -2.33 -0.84
CA CYS A 103 2.18 -1.08 -1.43
C CYS A 103 3.51 -0.63 -0.82
N SER A 104 3.66 -0.71 0.50
CA SER A 104 4.83 -0.20 1.22
C SER A 104 6.09 -1.05 0.99
N ILE A 105 5.95 -2.33 0.59
CA ILE A 105 7.10 -3.19 0.25
C ILE A 105 7.62 -2.94 -1.17
N GLN A 106 6.81 -2.35 -2.07
CA GLN A 106 7.21 -2.11 -3.46
C GLN A 106 8.47 -1.24 -3.61
N PRO A 107 8.65 -0.14 -2.84
CA PRO A 107 9.86 0.65 -2.90
C PRO A 107 11.14 -0.13 -2.59
N LEU A 108 11.07 -1.14 -1.70
CA LEU A 108 12.22 -2.01 -1.43
C LEU A 108 12.57 -2.85 -2.67
N PHE A 109 11.58 -3.35 -3.41
CA PHE A 109 11.82 -4.03 -4.69
C PHE A 109 12.37 -3.08 -5.74
N ILE A 110 11.87 -1.84 -5.80
CA ILE A 110 12.40 -0.79 -6.70
C ILE A 110 13.85 -0.47 -6.35
N LEU A 111 14.19 -0.43 -5.07
CA LEU A 111 15.57 -0.26 -4.60
C LEU A 111 16.47 -1.42 -5.06
N ILE A 112 16.00 -2.67 -4.95
CA ILE A 112 16.71 -3.83 -5.46
C ILE A 112 16.90 -3.73 -6.97
N ILE A 113 15.87 -3.35 -7.73
CA ILE A 113 15.94 -3.13 -9.19
C ILE A 113 17.00 -2.08 -9.55
N LYS A 114 17.11 -1.03 -8.76
CA LYS A 114 18.08 0.07 -8.98
C LYS A 114 19.52 -0.41 -8.89
N PHE A 115 19.83 -1.28 -7.93
CA PHE A 115 21.20 -1.67 -7.60
C PHE A 115 21.60 -3.07 -8.09
N THR A 116 20.65 -3.94 -8.45
CA THR A 116 20.98 -5.28 -8.94
C THR A 116 21.58 -5.23 -10.33
N LYS A 117 22.62 -6.08 -10.54
CA LYS A 117 23.18 -6.39 -11.86
C LYS A 117 22.53 -7.63 -12.48
N ASN A 118 21.66 -8.31 -11.74
CA ASN A 118 20.99 -9.52 -12.21
C ASN A 118 19.74 -9.17 -13.00
N GLU A 119 19.83 -9.17 -14.33
CA GLU A 119 18.72 -8.83 -15.23
C GLU A 119 17.51 -9.78 -15.10
N LYS A 120 17.72 -11.06 -14.70
CA LYS A 120 16.60 -11.99 -14.47
C LYS A 120 15.82 -11.60 -13.21
N LEU A 121 16.51 -11.20 -12.15
CA LEU A 121 15.87 -10.72 -10.92
C LEU A 121 15.13 -9.41 -11.19
N LYS A 122 15.74 -8.48 -11.89
CA LYS A 122 15.15 -7.21 -12.27
C LYS A 122 13.87 -7.40 -13.09
N ASP A 123 13.91 -8.26 -14.12
CA ASP A 123 12.75 -8.58 -14.96
C ASP A 123 11.63 -9.24 -14.12
N ALA A 124 11.95 -10.19 -13.25
CA ALA A 124 10.98 -10.83 -12.37
C ALA A 124 10.30 -9.83 -11.42
N LEU A 125 11.07 -8.95 -10.79
CA LEU A 125 10.54 -7.91 -9.90
C LEU A 125 9.66 -6.90 -10.65
N LEU A 126 10.06 -6.44 -11.84
CA LEU A 126 9.25 -5.53 -12.64
C LEU A 126 7.92 -6.16 -13.07
N LYS A 127 7.93 -7.46 -13.44
CA LYS A 127 6.71 -8.22 -13.76
C LYS A 127 5.79 -8.40 -12.58
N PHE A 128 6.34 -8.52 -11.37
CA PHE A 128 5.59 -8.56 -10.13
C PHE A 128 5.03 -7.19 -9.76
N ILE A 129 5.87 -6.14 -9.78
CA ILE A 129 5.48 -4.77 -9.38
C ILE A 129 4.33 -4.24 -10.25
N PHE A 130 4.38 -4.46 -11.58
CA PHE A 130 3.38 -3.91 -12.49
C PHE A 130 1.94 -4.17 -12.02
N PRO A 131 1.47 -5.43 -11.86
CA PRO A 131 0.09 -5.67 -11.46
C PRO A 131 -0.17 -5.40 -9.98
N THR A 132 0.79 -5.71 -9.09
CA THR A 132 0.59 -5.63 -7.64
C THR A 132 0.61 -4.21 -7.13
N ALA A 133 1.50 -3.36 -7.64
CA ALA A 133 1.51 -1.93 -7.32
C ALA A 133 0.30 -1.21 -7.92
N THR A 134 -0.10 -1.56 -9.17
CA THR A 134 -1.31 -0.99 -9.78
C THR A 134 -2.55 -1.34 -8.95
N LEU A 135 -2.74 -2.61 -8.62
CA LEU A 135 -3.87 -3.08 -7.83
C LEU A 135 -3.87 -2.44 -6.42
N GLY A 136 -2.77 -2.60 -5.70
CA GLY A 136 -2.67 -2.15 -4.31
C GLY A 136 -2.84 -0.64 -4.18
N ALA A 137 -2.19 0.14 -5.05
CA ALA A 137 -2.25 1.59 -4.98
C ALA A 137 -3.62 2.14 -5.39
N ILE A 138 -4.28 1.58 -6.41
CA ILE A 138 -5.62 1.99 -6.80
C ILE A 138 -6.63 1.66 -5.69
N ILE A 139 -6.57 0.47 -5.10
CA ILE A 139 -7.43 0.10 -3.98
C ILE A 139 -7.20 1.05 -2.80
N ALA A 140 -5.94 1.35 -2.48
CA ALA A 140 -5.63 2.28 -1.40
C ALA A 140 -6.25 3.67 -1.63
N ILE A 141 -6.13 4.22 -2.84
CA ILE A 141 -6.76 5.52 -3.19
C ILE A 141 -8.28 5.45 -3.04
N LEU A 142 -8.91 4.36 -3.46
CA LEU A 142 -10.36 4.19 -3.40
C LEU A 142 -10.89 3.94 -1.98
N VAL A 143 -10.12 3.24 -1.15
CA VAL A 143 -10.52 2.92 0.23
C VAL A 143 -10.23 4.07 1.18
N GLY A 144 -9.10 4.79 1.01
CA GLY A 144 -8.75 5.96 1.81
C GLY A 144 -8.60 5.66 3.30
N SER A 145 -7.94 4.55 3.68
CA SER A 145 -7.85 4.05 5.06
C SER A 145 -7.21 5.02 6.06
N GLU A 146 -6.39 5.98 5.59
CA GLU A 146 -5.75 6.99 6.44
C GLU A 146 -6.60 8.27 6.59
N GLY A 147 -7.84 8.25 6.11
CA GLY A 147 -8.71 9.41 6.11
C GLY A 147 -8.40 10.41 4.99
N ALA A 148 -9.20 11.46 4.91
CA ALA A 148 -9.09 12.51 3.89
C ALA A 148 -9.27 13.90 4.53
N ASP A 149 -8.31 14.28 5.37
CA ASP A 149 -8.30 15.58 6.04
C ASP A 149 -7.22 16.49 5.42
N PHE A 150 -7.62 17.66 4.94
CA PHE A 150 -6.70 18.66 4.36
C PHE A 150 -5.69 19.23 5.36
N ALA A 151 -5.99 19.20 6.66
CA ALA A 151 -5.06 19.66 7.69
C ALA A 151 -3.99 18.64 8.06
N TYR A 152 -4.13 17.38 7.62
CA TYR A 152 -3.29 16.29 8.11
C TYR A 152 -2.19 15.90 7.10
N PRO A 153 -0.90 16.04 7.46
CA PRO A 153 0.20 15.73 6.54
C PRO A 153 0.19 14.29 6.01
N LEU A 154 -0.25 13.33 6.84
CA LEU A 154 -0.33 11.91 6.49
C LEU A 154 -1.32 11.67 5.33
N THR A 155 -2.40 12.46 5.23
CA THR A 155 -3.34 12.39 4.10
C THR A 155 -2.62 12.67 2.77
N TYR A 156 -1.81 13.72 2.71
CA TYR A 156 -1.06 14.05 1.48
C TYR A 156 0.00 13.01 1.17
N GLU A 157 0.71 12.52 2.19
CA GLU A 157 1.66 11.42 2.05
C GLU A 157 0.97 10.21 1.41
N TYR A 158 -0.13 9.77 1.99
CA TYR A 158 -0.88 8.60 1.57
C TYR A 158 -1.31 8.69 0.10
N PHE A 159 -2.01 9.75 -0.29
CA PHE A 159 -2.51 9.92 -1.66
C PHE A 159 -1.39 10.15 -2.66
N LEU A 160 -0.36 10.93 -2.32
CA LEU A 160 0.79 11.18 -3.19
C LEU A 160 1.59 9.90 -3.45
N PHE A 161 1.90 9.15 -2.40
CA PHE A 161 2.65 7.89 -2.51
C PHE A 161 1.93 6.90 -3.42
N HIS A 162 0.64 6.64 -3.19
CA HIS A 162 -0.12 5.68 -3.98
C HIS A 162 -0.34 6.15 -5.43
N THR A 163 -0.51 7.45 -5.65
CA THR A 163 -0.56 8.03 -7.00
C THR A 163 0.72 7.77 -7.77
N LEU A 164 1.88 8.10 -7.18
CA LEU A 164 3.17 7.93 -7.85
C LEU A 164 3.57 6.47 -8.00
N LEU A 165 3.20 5.61 -7.07
CA LEU A 165 3.38 4.17 -7.19
C LEU A 165 2.57 3.60 -8.39
N THR A 166 1.33 4.07 -8.57
CA THR A 166 0.50 3.71 -9.74
C THR A 166 1.15 4.19 -11.04
N VAL A 167 1.61 5.45 -11.09
CA VAL A 167 2.31 6.00 -12.26
C VAL A 167 3.59 5.23 -12.57
N PHE A 168 4.35 4.85 -11.54
CA PHE A 168 5.53 4.00 -11.70
C PHE A 168 5.17 2.65 -12.33
N ALA A 169 4.15 1.96 -11.80
CA ALA A 169 3.69 0.68 -12.33
C ALA A 169 3.26 0.79 -13.81
N ILE A 170 2.48 1.81 -14.17
CA ILE A 170 2.07 2.08 -15.55
C ILE A 170 3.28 2.39 -16.44
N SER A 171 4.28 3.11 -15.93
CA SER A 171 5.50 3.46 -16.67
C SER A 171 6.33 2.24 -17.10
N ILE A 172 6.27 1.13 -16.34
CA ILE A 172 6.91 -0.14 -16.70
C ILE A 172 6.43 -0.61 -18.08
N VAL A 173 5.11 -0.52 -18.31
CA VAL A 173 4.50 -0.92 -19.59
C VAL A 173 4.73 0.13 -20.68
N ILE A 174 4.53 1.42 -20.37
CA ILE A 174 4.76 2.51 -21.34
C ILE A 174 6.20 2.47 -21.88
N LYS A 175 7.18 2.24 -21.02
CA LYS A 175 8.60 2.16 -21.40
C LYS A 175 9.03 0.75 -21.84
N LYS A 176 8.09 -0.18 -22.05
CA LYS A 176 8.32 -1.55 -22.56
C LYS A 176 9.41 -2.31 -21.79
N GLN A 177 9.42 -2.16 -20.46
CA GLN A 177 10.44 -2.77 -19.61
C GLN A 177 10.22 -4.27 -19.39
N ILE A 178 9.03 -4.78 -19.68
CA ILE A 178 8.64 -6.18 -19.42
C ILE A 178 7.91 -6.78 -20.62
N THR A 179 8.03 -8.11 -20.73
CA THR A 179 7.19 -8.94 -21.59
C THR A 179 6.43 -9.94 -20.73
N ILE A 180 5.10 -9.82 -20.67
CA ILE A 180 4.26 -10.66 -19.82
C ILE A 180 3.88 -11.92 -20.60
N THR A 181 4.21 -13.08 -20.05
CA THR A 181 3.87 -14.42 -20.56
C THR A 181 3.03 -15.15 -19.55
N LEU A 182 2.38 -16.25 -19.95
CA LEU A 182 1.63 -17.11 -19.02
C LEU A 182 2.53 -17.62 -17.87
N LYS A 183 3.79 -17.98 -18.18
CA LYS A 183 4.75 -18.38 -17.15
C LYS A 183 5.02 -17.28 -16.14
N SER A 184 5.27 -16.03 -16.60
CA SER A 184 5.52 -14.92 -15.69
C SER A 184 4.27 -14.52 -14.89
N HIS A 185 3.08 -14.69 -15.46
CA HIS A 185 1.82 -14.51 -14.75
C HIS A 185 1.69 -15.51 -13.58
N LEU A 186 1.90 -16.80 -13.83
CA LEU A 186 1.86 -17.81 -12.78
C LEU A 186 2.93 -17.57 -11.69
N GLN A 187 4.12 -17.11 -12.07
CA GLN A 187 5.16 -16.70 -11.10
C GLN A 187 4.69 -15.51 -10.23
N THR A 188 4.03 -14.51 -10.82
CA THR A 188 3.46 -13.38 -10.08
C THR A 188 2.40 -13.85 -9.09
N LEU A 189 1.47 -14.74 -9.52
CA LEU A 189 0.44 -15.29 -8.64
C LEU A 189 1.04 -16.10 -7.48
N LEU A 190 2.04 -16.92 -7.76
CA LEU A 190 2.73 -17.68 -6.73
C LEU A 190 3.44 -16.76 -5.72
N MET A 191 4.13 -15.74 -6.22
CA MET A 191 4.85 -14.80 -5.36
C MET A 191 3.90 -14.03 -4.43
N ILE A 192 2.76 -13.54 -4.96
CA ILE A 192 1.79 -12.84 -4.10
C ILE A 192 1.13 -13.77 -3.09
N LEU A 193 0.84 -15.01 -3.48
CA LEU A 193 0.32 -16.02 -2.56
C LEU A 193 1.30 -16.31 -1.43
N LEU A 194 2.58 -16.49 -1.73
CA LEU A 194 3.62 -16.70 -0.72
C LEU A 194 3.75 -15.50 0.21
N MET A 195 3.70 -14.28 -0.32
CA MET A 195 3.74 -13.06 0.49
C MET A 195 2.48 -12.93 1.37
N PHE A 196 1.31 -13.28 0.84
CA PHE A 196 0.06 -13.24 1.58
C PHE A 196 0.06 -14.27 2.73
N VAL A 197 0.50 -15.50 2.48
CA VAL A 197 0.68 -16.52 3.53
C VAL A 197 1.76 -16.07 4.54
N GLY A 198 2.88 -15.52 4.06
CA GLY A 198 3.92 -14.96 4.91
C GLY A 198 3.43 -13.82 5.80
N SER A 199 2.48 -13.02 5.33
CA SER A 199 1.90 -11.94 6.14
C SER A 199 1.09 -12.44 7.34
N ILE A 200 0.49 -13.63 7.26
CA ILE A 200 -0.18 -14.27 8.40
C ILE A 200 0.82 -14.54 9.53
N TRP A 201 1.99 -15.08 9.17
CA TRP A 201 3.08 -15.31 10.12
C TRP A 201 3.58 -14.00 10.73
N LEU A 202 3.78 -13.00 9.88
CA LEU A 202 4.26 -11.69 10.31
C LEU A 202 3.26 -11.03 11.27
N ASN A 203 1.97 -11.07 10.93
CA ASN A 203 0.90 -10.57 11.79
C ASN A 203 0.85 -11.32 13.13
N SER A 204 1.03 -12.64 13.11
CA SER A 204 1.06 -13.46 14.33
C SER A 204 2.23 -13.11 15.26
N ILE A 205 3.42 -12.81 14.70
CA ILE A 205 4.63 -12.48 15.47
C ILE A 205 4.55 -11.05 16.02
N LEU A 206 4.02 -10.10 15.23
CA LEU A 206 4.03 -8.68 15.57
C LEU A 206 2.79 -8.21 16.33
N SER A 207 1.70 -8.99 16.32
CA SER A 207 0.52 -8.66 17.12
C SER A 207 0.77 -8.87 18.61
N ASP A 208 0.22 -7.98 19.42
CA ASP A 208 0.20 -8.17 20.86
C ASP A 208 -1.05 -8.98 21.25
N THR A 209 -0.89 -10.27 21.47
CA THR A 209 -1.99 -11.18 21.79
C THR A 209 -2.37 -11.19 23.28
N GLY A 210 -1.67 -10.42 24.11
CA GLY A 210 -1.92 -10.32 25.56
C GLY A 210 -3.09 -9.40 25.92
N THR A 211 -3.67 -8.68 24.97
CA THR A 211 -4.76 -7.74 25.19
C THR A 211 -5.94 -8.01 24.27
N LEU A 212 -7.14 -7.58 24.66
CA LEU A 212 -8.33 -7.59 23.81
C LEU A 212 -8.43 -6.33 22.90
N ASP A 213 -7.43 -5.48 22.95
CA ASP A 213 -7.38 -4.27 22.13
C ASP A 213 -6.93 -4.61 20.70
N LEU A 214 -7.87 -4.64 19.77
CA LEU A 214 -7.62 -4.92 18.36
C LEU A 214 -6.67 -3.92 17.70
N SER A 215 -6.50 -2.72 18.27
CA SER A 215 -5.55 -1.72 17.75
C SER A 215 -4.08 -2.16 17.88
N LEU A 216 -3.80 -3.14 18.75
CA LEU A 216 -2.47 -3.72 18.94
C LEU A 216 -2.20 -4.94 18.04
N TYR A 217 -3.17 -5.32 17.21
CA TYR A 217 -3.02 -6.41 16.25
C TYR A 217 -2.65 -5.87 14.88
N THR A 218 -1.50 -6.26 14.38
CA THR A 218 -1.08 -5.94 13.01
C THR A 218 -1.96 -6.65 11.98
N ASN A 219 -2.16 -6.01 10.82
CA ASN A 219 -3.00 -6.54 9.74
C ASN A 219 -2.35 -6.32 8.36
N PHE A 220 -1.07 -6.68 8.23
CA PHE A 220 -0.37 -6.57 6.96
C PHE A 220 -1.05 -7.40 5.87
N PHE A 221 -1.12 -6.84 4.66
CA PHE A 221 -1.84 -7.42 3.52
C PHE A 221 -3.35 -7.61 3.76
N TYR A 222 -3.88 -7.10 4.85
CA TYR A 222 -5.26 -7.37 5.27
C TYR A 222 -5.59 -8.86 5.33
N SER A 223 -4.60 -9.68 5.71
CA SER A 223 -4.75 -11.14 5.73
C SER A 223 -5.53 -11.67 6.92
N MET A 224 -5.69 -10.85 7.96
CA MET A 224 -6.36 -11.26 9.20
C MET A 224 -7.78 -10.70 9.33
N ARG A 225 -8.02 -9.47 8.84
CA ARG A 225 -9.31 -8.76 8.91
C ARG A 225 -9.45 -7.76 7.76
N PRO A 226 -10.67 -7.28 7.45
CA PRO A 226 -10.90 -6.22 6.48
C PRO A 226 -10.13 -4.93 6.82
N PRO A 227 -9.80 -4.11 5.81
CA PRO A 227 -9.10 -2.84 6.02
C PRO A 227 -9.93 -1.78 6.77
N ILE A 228 -11.25 -1.89 6.74
CA ILE A 228 -12.21 -1.00 7.38
C ILE A 228 -13.25 -1.85 8.07
N ASP A 229 -13.30 -1.77 9.40
CA ASP A 229 -14.20 -2.60 10.22
C ASP A 229 -15.68 -2.22 10.01
N ASP A 230 -15.98 -0.96 9.62
CA ASP A 230 -17.33 -0.45 9.47
C ASP A 230 -17.93 -0.64 8.06
N VAL A 231 -17.13 -1.07 7.08
CA VAL A 231 -17.63 -1.35 5.73
C VAL A 231 -18.05 -2.81 5.62
N HIS A 232 -19.31 -3.08 5.91
CA HIS A 232 -19.93 -4.40 5.71
C HIS A 232 -20.09 -4.73 4.21
N LEU A 233 -18.98 -5.06 3.56
CA LEU A 233 -19.06 -5.72 2.25
C LEU A 233 -19.53 -7.17 2.48
N PRO A 234 -20.63 -7.62 1.82
CA PRO A 234 -21.29 -8.89 2.17
C PRO A 234 -20.42 -10.14 2.17
N ILE A 235 -19.25 -10.10 1.52
CA ILE A 235 -18.34 -11.25 1.38
C ILE A 235 -16.96 -10.93 1.98
N LEU A 236 -16.61 -9.65 2.16
CA LEU A 236 -15.32 -9.18 2.71
C LEU A 236 -15.45 -8.79 4.19
N ASN A 237 -16.16 -9.59 4.96
CA ASN A 237 -16.28 -9.47 6.42
C ASN A 237 -15.88 -10.80 7.07
N LEU A 238 -15.81 -10.81 8.39
CA LEU A 238 -15.53 -12.01 9.19
C LEU A 238 -16.79 -12.77 9.62
N ASP A 239 -18.00 -12.31 9.29
CA ASP A 239 -19.28 -12.90 9.73
C ASP A 239 -19.43 -14.35 9.24
N ASN A 240 -18.90 -14.66 8.06
CA ASN A 240 -18.89 -16.01 7.49
C ASN A 240 -17.62 -16.82 7.87
N GLY A 241 -16.82 -16.30 8.79
CA GLY A 241 -15.59 -16.90 9.26
C GLY A 241 -14.36 -16.51 8.43
N TRP A 242 -13.18 -16.59 9.10
CA TRP A 242 -11.91 -16.15 8.52
C TRP A 242 -11.53 -16.87 7.22
N PHE A 243 -11.83 -18.15 7.06
CA PHE A 243 -11.51 -18.88 5.82
C PHE A 243 -12.27 -18.34 4.61
N VAL A 244 -13.55 -17.97 4.77
CA VAL A 244 -14.34 -17.38 3.68
C VAL A 244 -13.77 -16.04 3.28
N TYR A 245 -13.46 -15.18 4.24
CA TYR A 245 -12.78 -13.91 4.02
C TYR A 245 -11.44 -14.12 3.30
N PHE A 246 -10.59 -15.01 3.81
CA PHE A 246 -9.25 -15.30 3.28
C PHE A 246 -9.29 -15.74 1.81
N PHE A 247 -10.13 -16.72 1.47
CA PHE A 247 -10.25 -17.18 0.08
C PHE A 247 -10.89 -16.13 -0.83
N THR A 248 -11.78 -15.30 -0.30
CA THR A 248 -12.39 -14.20 -1.07
C THR A 248 -11.35 -13.15 -1.45
N ILE A 249 -10.52 -12.70 -0.51
CA ILE A 249 -9.50 -11.68 -0.80
C ILE A 249 -8.43 -12.21 -1.78
N ILE A 250 -8.03 -13.49 -1.63
CA ILE A 250 -7.15 -14.16 -2.61
C ILE A 250 -7.82 -14.20 -3.99
N GLY A 251 -9.08 -14.62 -4.05
CA GLY A 251 -9.83 -14.71 -5.31
C GLY A 251 -9.94 -13.36 -6.02
N ILE A 252 -10.23 -12.29 -5.28
CA ILE A 252 -10.24 -10.91 -5.82
C ILE A 252 -8.86 -10.53 -6.34
N GLY A 253 -7.80 -10.78 -5.57
CA GLY A 253 -6.43 -10.47 -5.98
C GLY A 253 -6.01 -11.21 -7.25
N VAL A 254 -6.23 -12.53 -7.31
CA VAL A 254 -5.94 -13.38 -8.48
C VAL A 254 -6.72 -12.91 -9.70
N THR A 255 -8.02 -12.65 -9.55
CA THR A 255 -8.87 -12.19 -10.65
C THR A 255 -8.40 -10.86 -11.21
N THR A 256 -8.13 -9.88 -10.34
CA THR A 256 -7.71 -8.54 -10.76
C THR A 256 -6.33 -8.58 -11.42
N ILE A 257 -5.37 -9.31 -10.86
CA ILE A 257 -4.03 -9.47 -11.47
C ILE A 257 -4.15 -10.15 -12.84
N THR A 258 -5.01 -11.17 -12.95
CA THR A 258 -5.26 -11.86 -14.23
C THR A 258 -5.84 -10.89 -15.25
N LEU A 259 -6.87 -10.13 -14.90
CA LEU A 259 -7.48 -9.13 -15.78
C LEU A 259 -6.48 -8.06 -16.26
N LEU A 260 -5.59 -7.61 -15.38
CA LEU A 260 -4.53 -6.63 -15.73
C LEU A 260 -3.49 -7.21 -16.69
N GLN A 261 -3.14 -8.49 -16.57
CA GLN A 261 -2.07 -9.11 -17.36
C GLN A 261 -2.59 -9.82 -18.63
N LEU A 262 -3.85 -10.24 -18.68
CA LEU A 262 -4.43 -11.02 -19.77
C LEU A 262 -4.27 -10.37 -21.17
N PRO A 263 -4.49 -9.06 -21.37
CA PRO A 263 -4.31 -8.44 -22.68
C PRO A 263 -2.87 -8.59 -23.23
N PHE A 264 -1.88 -8.53 -22.33
CA PHE A 264 -0.46 -8.68 -22.69
C PHE A 264 -0.11 -10.13 -23.02
N ILE A 265 -0.66 -11.09 -22.26
CA ILE A 265 -0.49 -12.53 -22.52
C ILE A 265 -1.03 -12.90 -23.90
N ILE A 266 -2.25 -12.46 -24.21
CA ILE A 266 -2.90 -12.73 -25.50
C ILE A 266 -2.10 -12.11 -26.67
N LYS A 267 -1.68 -10.84 -26.52
CA LYS A 267 -0.87 -10.15 -27.52
C LYS A 267 0.44 -10.89 -27.80
N ASN A 268 1.15 -11.29 -26.76
CA ASN A 268 2.43 -11.97 -26.89
C ASN A 268 2.27 -13.39 -27.48
N HIS A 269 1.19 -14.09 -27.15
CA HIS A 269 0.90 -15.40 -27.75
C HIS A 269 0.64 -15.30 -29.27
N LYS A 270 -0.05 -14.24 -29.73
CA LYS A 270 -0.29 -14.01 -31.16
C LYS A 270 0.97 -13.66 -31.92
N ASN A 271 1.91 -12.94 -31.30
CA ASN A 271 3.15 -12.51 -31.95
C ASN A 271 4.20 -13.65 -32.07
N ASN A 272 4.01 -14.75 -31.32
CA ASN A 272 4.91 -15.91 -31.34
C ASN A 272 4.40 -17.07 -32.21
N LYS A 273 3.23 -16.89 -32.83
CA LYS A 273 2.70 -17.77 -33.90
C LYS A 273 2.95 -17.17 -35.30
#